data_2a9f629bba6cfcf8c6244be1241cd8ab
#
_entry.id   2a9f629bba6cfcf8c6244be1241cd8ab
#
_cell.length_a   1.000
_cell.length_b   1.000
_cell.length_c   1.000
_cell.angle_alpha   90.00
_cell.angle_beta   90.00
_cell.angle_gamma   90.00
#
_symmetry.space_group_name_H-M   'P 1'
#
loop_
_entity.id
_entity.type
_entity.pdbx_description
1 polymer ?
#
loop_
_entity_poly.entity_id
_entity_poly.type
_entity_poly.pdbx_seq_one_letter_code
_entity_poly.pdbx_strand_id
1 'polypeptide(L)'
;MQTLKINAAEKNKGERLDKFIADNSDISRSYAAKLCEDGFVLCGEKQLLKKYKILGTEEITINVPEPEELSIEPENIPLNIVYEDSDVIVVNKPQGLCVHPAPGNESGTLVNGLVYHCGDELSAINGVIRPGIVHRIDKDTSGLLIVAKNNEAHLKLSEQLKERKAMRKYVALVNGNIKEDSGTINKPIGRNPSDRKKMAVVFDGREAVTHFNVLERFGQYTLVECILETGRTHQIRVHMASIGHSIVGDPLYGIKKEKFNLNGQLLHAKTIGFVHPRTGEMMEFTSDIPEYFENVLEKL
;
A
#
# COMPACT_ATOMS: atom_id res chain seq x y z
N MET A 1 -5.33 -27.61 -8.80
CA MET A 1 -5.99 -27.56 -7.48
C MET A 1 -5.18 -28.42 -6.51
N GLN A 2 -4.61 -27.85 -5.46
CA GLN A 2 -3.83 -28.56 -4.43
C GLN A 2 -4.72 -28.84 -3.22
N THR A 3 -4.73 -30.09 -2.74
CA THR A 3 -5.49 -30.45 -1.55
C THR A 3 -4.54 -30.66 -0.37
N LEU A 4 -4.75 -29.92 0.72
CA LEU A 4 -4.05 -30.06 1.97
C LEU A 4 -5.00 -30.69 3.01
N LYS A 5 -4.48 -31.59 3.86
CA LYS A 5 -5.21 -32.18 4.98
C LYS A 5 -4.49 -31.87 6.29
N ILE A 6 -5.19 -31.34 7.26
CA ILE A 6 -4.68 -31.02 8.58
C ILE A 6 -5.57 -31.68 9.63
N ASN A 7 -4.98 -32.47 10.52
CA ASN A 7 -5.68 -33.12 11.62
C ASN A 7 -5.66 -32.22 12.87
N ALA A 8 -6.83 -31.89 13.38
CA ALA A 8 -6.95 -31.20 14.65
C ALA A 8 -6.67 -32.17 15.82
N ALA A 9 -6.10 -31.64 16.87
CA ALA A 9 -5.84 -32.37 18.13
C ALA A 9 -6.51 -31.65 19.31
N GLU A 10 -6.70 -32.34 20.42
CA GLU A 10 -7.37 -31.77 21.60
C GLU A 10 -6.77 -30.44 22.08
N LYS A 11 -5.45 -30.25 21.89
CA LYS A 11 -4.77 -28.97 22.16
C LYS A 11 -5.26 -27.77 21.35
N ASN A 12 -5.88 -28.04 20.20
CA ASN A 12 -6.39 -27.01 19.30
C ASN A 12 -7.87 -26.65 19.57
N LYS A 13 -8.50 -27.33 20.53
CA LYS A 13 -9.92 -27.15 20.85
C LYS A 13 -10.24 -25.71 21.24
N GLY A 14 -11.28 -25.18 20.60
CA GLY A 14 -11.72 -23.79 20.78
C GLY A 14 -10.98 -22.77 19.95
N GLU A 15 -9.91 -23.14 19.21
CA GLU A 15 -9.29 -22.24 18.22
C GLU A 15 -10.23 -21.91 17.08
N ARG A 16 -10.03 -20.75 16.50
CA ARG A 16 -10.74 -20.37 15.27
C ARG A 16 -10.08 -21.06 14.07
N LEU A 17 -10.90 -21.56 13.16
CA LEU A 17 -10.46 -22.28 11.98
C LEU A 17 -9.45 -21.49 11.13
N ASP A 18 -9.70 -20.18 10.90
CA ASP A 18 -8.78 -19.33 10.13
C ASP A 18 -7.38 -19.21 10.75
N LYS A 19 -7.31 -19.21 12.09
CA LYS A 19 -6.05 -19.21 12.83
C LYS A 19 -5.40 -20.60 12.83
N PHE A 20 -6.18 -21.64 13.10
CA PHE A 20 -5.69 -23.02 13.11
C PHE A 20 -5.03 -23.41 11.78
N ILE A 21 -5.65 -23.05 10.64
CA ILE A 21 -5.06 -23.29 9.31
C ILE A 21 -3.73 -22.55 9.16
N ALA A 22 -3.68 -21.28 9.54
CA ALA A 22 -2.47 -20.47 9.40
C ALA A 22 -1.31 -20.96 10.28
N ASP A 23 -1.62 -21.50 11.49
CA ASP A 23 -0.60 -21.99 12.43
C ASP A 23 -0.09 -23.40 12.06
N ASN A 24 -0.79 -24.13 11.17
CA ASN A 24 -0.47 -25.50 10.78
C ASN A 24 -0.23 -25.69 9.27
N SER A 25 -0.08 -24.61 8.51
CA SER A 25 0.23 -24.64 7.08
C SER A 25 0.93 -23.37 6.63
N ASP A 26 1.43 -23.34 5.39
CA ASP A 26 2.03 -22.14 4.77
C ASP A 26 0.96 -21.13 4.30
N ILE A 27 -0.31 -21.32 4.64
CA ILE A 27 -1.42 -20.46 4.25
C ILE A 27 -1.54 -19.31 5.24
N SER A 28 -1.49 -18.06 4.74
CA SER A 28 -1.71 -16.90 5.61
C SER A 28 -3.14 -16.89 6.18
N ARG A 29 -3.31 -16.36 7.40
CA ARG A 29 -4.63 -16.30 8.05
C ARG A 29 -5.70 -15.58 7.23
N SER A 30 -5.33 -14.55 6.48
CA SER A 30 -6.24 -13.83 5.59
C SER A 30 -6.69 -14.69 4.41
N TYR A 31 -5.77 -15.49 3.86
CA TYR A 31 -6.10 -16.41 2.77
C TYR A 31 -6.92 -17.60 3.28
N ALA A 32 -6.59 -18.16 4.44
CA ALA A 32 -7.41 -19.18 5.11
C ALA A 32 -8.85 -18.71 5.33
N ALA A 33 -9.02 -17.46 5.78
CA ALA A 33 -10.35 -16.88 5.95
C ALA A 33 -11.13 -16.76 4.63
N LYS A 34 -10.45 -16.41 3.53
CA LYS A 34 -11.03 -16.36 2.19
C LYS A 34 -11.42 -17.75 1.71
N LEU A 35 -10.53 -18.73 1.82
CA LEU A 35 -10.83 -20.12 1.44
C LEU A 35 -12.05 -20.68 2.19
N CYS A 36 -12.23 -20.33 3.46
CA CYS A 36 -13.44 -20.68 4.21
C CYS A 36 -14.70 -19.99 3.65
N GLU A 37 -14.61 -18.72 3.27
CA GLU A 37 -15.73 -17.95 2.70
C GLU A 37 -16.12 -18.48 1.32
N ASP A 38 -15.13 -18.88 0.51
CA ASP A 38 -15.33 -19.40 -0.83
C ASP A 38 -15.70 -20.90 -0.83
N GLY A 39 -15.82 -21.53 0.36
CA GLY A 39 -16.28 -22.93 0.51
C GLY A 39 -15.21 -24.01 0.26
N PHE A 40 -13.94 -23.64 0.20
CA PHE A 40 -12.82 -24.54 -0.06
C PHE A 40 -12.28 -25.29 1.18
N VAL A 41 -12.83 -25.03 2.36
CA VAL A 41 -12.43 -25.68 3.61
C VAL A 41 -13.55 -26.58 4.12
N LEU A 42 -13.24 -27.87 4.25
CA LEU A 42 -14.21 -28.92 4.54
C LEU A 42 -13.80 -29.76 5.76
N CYS A 43 -14.79 -30.31 6.45
CA CYS A 43 -14.64 -31.44 7.37
C CYS A 43 -15.60 -32.55 6.90
N GLY A 44 -15.06 -33.61 6.31
CA GLY A 44 -15.85 -34.54 5.50
C GLY A 44 -16.50 -33.80 4.31
N GLU A 45 -17.82 -33.87 4.20
CA GLU A 45 -18.59 -33.16 3.16
C GLU A 45 -19.06 -31.76 3.61
N LYS A 46 -18.87 -31.40 4.86
CA LYS A 46 -19.39 -30.15 5.42
C LYS A 46 -18.40 -29.01 5.22
N GLN A 47 -18.86 -27.92 4.60
CA GLN A 47 -18.12 -26.66 4.52
C GLN A 47 -18.02 -26.00 5.89
N LEU A 48 -16.83 -25.49 6.22
CA LEU A 48 -16.55 -24.81 7.47
C LEU A 48 -16.31 -23.32 7.26
N LEU A 49 -16.96 -22.50 8.06
CA LEU A 49 -16.79 -21.05 8.05
C LEU A 49 -15.55 -20.64 8.88
N LYS A 50 -14.91 -19.53 8.53
CA LYS A 50 -13.69 -19.00 9.17
C LYS A 50 -13.78 -18.86 10.70
N LYS A 51 -14.98 -18.63 11.24
CA LYS A 51 -15.24 -18.49 12.68
C LYS A 51 -15.52 -19.84 13.39
N TYR A 52 -15.53 -20.95 12.66
CA TYR A 52 -15.72 -22.27 13.23
C TYR A 52 -14.71 -22.51 14.35
N LYS A 53 -15.16 -23.14 15.44
CA LYS A 53 -14.33 -23.49 16.58
C LYS A 53 -13.93 -24.95 16.47
N ILE A 54 -12.64 -25.22 16.41
CA ILE A 54 -12.06 -26.56 16.36
C ILE A 54 -12.53 -27.36 17.58
N LEU A 55 -12.97 -28.60 17.40
CA LEU A 55 -13.38 -29.53 18.45
C LEU A 55 -12.23 -30.43 18.92
N GLY A 56 -11.18 -30.57 18.11
CA GLY A 56 -9.97 -31.33 18.45
C GLY A 56 -9.90 -32.76 17.87
N THR A 57 -10.84 -33.13 17.01
CA THR A 57 -10.91 -34.48 16.40
C THR A 57 -11.12 -34.45 14.88
N GLU A 58 -11.19 -33.26 14.29
CA GLU A 58 -11.49 -33.11 12.86
C GLU A 58 -10.28 -33.34 11.96
N GLU A 59 -10.51 -33.98 10.81
CA GLU A 59 -9.67 -33.86 9.65
C GLU A 59 -10.19 -32.70 8.79
N ILE A 60 -9.42 -31.64 8.71
CA ILE A 60 -9.73 -30.45 7.90
C ILE A 60 -9.11 -30.63 6.52
N THR A 61 -9.93 -30.68 5.49
CA THR A 61 -9.51 -30.71 4.09
C THR A 61 -9.58 -29.30 3.53
N ILE A 62 -8.47 -28.82 2.97
CA ILE A 62 -8.37 -27.51 2.37
C ILE A 62 -8.05 -27.70 0.89
N ASN A 63 -8.99 -27.38 0.04
CA ASN A 63 -8.83 -27.38 -1.40
C ASN A 63 -8.33 -26.00 -1.83
N VAL A 64 -7.03 -25.89 -2.01
CA VAL A 64 -6.42 -24.64 -2.50
C VAL A 64 -6.64 -24.60 -4.02
N PRO A 65 -7.51 -23.70 -4.54
CA PRO A 65 -7.62 -23.52 -5.98
C PRO A 65 -6.26 -23.14 -6.53
N GLU A 66 -5.95 -23.59 -7.73
CA GLU A 66 -4.88 -22.97 -8.48
C GLU A 66 -5.15 -21.47 -8.51
N PRO A 67 -4.12 -20.64 -8.37
CA PRO A 67 -4.34 -19.20 -8.51
C PRO A 67 -5.13 -19.00 -9.81
N GLU A 68 -6.33 -18.46 -9.74
CA GLU A 68 -6.87 -17.82 -10.92
C GLU A 68 -5.79 -16.83 -11.30
N GLU A 69 -5.15 -17.06 -12.43
CA GLU A 69 -4.43 -16.01 -13.12
C GLU A 69 -5.48 -14.93 -13.38
N LEU A 70 -5.64 -14.01 -12.43
CA LEU A 70 -6.12 -12.69 -12.77
C LEU A 70 -5.02 -12.18 -13.67
N SER A 71 -5.14 -12.51 -14.95
CA SER A 71 -4.24 -12.06 -15.98
C SER A 71 -4.39 -10.55 -16.01
N ILE A 72 -3.45 -9.89 -15.36
CA ILE A 72 -3.32 -8.45 -15.53
C ILE A 72 -2.92 -8.30 -16.99
N GLU A 73 -3.86 -7.85 -17.80
CA GLU A 73 -3.63 -7.63 -19.21
C GLU A 73 -2.49 -6.64 -19.39
N PRO A 74 -1.44 -6.99 -20.14
CA PRO A 74 -0.36 -6.04 -20.46
C PRO A 74 -0.92 -4.86 -21.25
N GLU A 75 -0.65 -3.65 -20.81
CA GLU A 75 -1.04 -2.43 -21.52
C GLU A 75 0.16 -1.54 -21.78
N ASN A 76 0.29 -1.01 -22.99
CA ASN A 76 1.37 -0.07 -23.35
C ASN A 76 1.13 1.31 -22.71
N ILE A 77 1.36 1.38 -21.40
CA ILE A 77 1.27 2.62 -20.61
C ILE A 77 2.69 3.18 -20.46
N PRO A 78 2.93 4.44 -20.84
CA PRO A 78 4.23 5.06 -20.68
C PRO A 78 4.67 5.07 -19.20
N LEU A 79 5.84 4.49 -18.92
CA LEU A 79 6.45 4.47 -17.60
C LEU A 79 7.61 5.45 -17.56
N ASN A 80 7.62 6.33 -16.55
CA ASN A 80 8.79 7.16 -16.26
C ASN A 80 9.71 6.37 -15.30
N ILE A 81 10.61 5.56 -15.89
CA ILE A 81 11.57 4.74 -15.16
C ILE A 81 12.78 5.59 -14.80
N VAL A 82 13.06 5.75 -13.52
CA VAL A 82 14.21 6.48 -12.96
C VAL A 82 15.44 5.59 -12.84
N TYR A 83 15.22 4.32 -12.52
CA TYR A 83 16.26 3.30 -12.41
C TYR A 83 15.68 1.92 -12.71
N GLU A 84 16.46 1.07 -13.34
CA GLU A 84 16.12 -0.33 -13.58
C GLU A 84 17.39 -1.20 -13.64
N ASP A 85 17.30 -2.38 -13.01
CA ASP A 85 18.27 -3.46 -13.18
C ASP A 85 17.57 -4.84 -13.23
N SER A 86 18.26 -5.92 -12.90
CA SER A 86 17.67 -7.28 -12.88
C SER A 86 16.75 -7.57 -11.69
N ASP A 87 16.78 -6.72 -10.65
CA ASP A 87 16.10 -6.97 -9.37
C ASP A 87 15.00 -5.95 -9.07
N VAL A 88 15.23 -4.69 -9.43
CA VAL A 88 14.37 -3.58 -9.04
C VAL A 88 14.11 -2.60 -10.18
N ILE A 89 12.95 -1.97 -10.15
CA ILE A 89 12.63 -0.78 -10.92
C ILE A 89 12.24 0.33 -9.94
N VAL A 90 12.71 1.55 -10.19
CA VAL A 90 12.21 2.76 -9.54
C VAL A 90 11.43 3.57 -10.58
N VAL A 91 10.14 3.75 -10.33
CA VAL A 91 9.23 4.45 -11.26
C VAL A 91 8.77 5.76 -10.63
N ASN A 92 8.78 6.85 -11.41
CA ASN A 92 8.14 8.11 -11.04
C ASN A 92 6.70 8.12 -11.59
N LYS A 93 5.73 7.76 -10.76
CA LYS A 93 4.32 7.65 -11.12
C LYS A 93 3.69 9.04 -11.33
N PRO A 94 3.00 9.32 -12.44
CA PRO A 94 2.23 10.56 -12.60
C PRO A 94 1.01 10.59 -11.66
N GLN A 95 0.48 11.79 -11.40
CA GLN A 95 -0.83 11.99 -10.78
C GLN A 95 -1.94 11.37 -11.65
N GLY A 96 -2.98 10.84 -11.04
CA GLY A 96 -4.14 10.27 -11.74
C GLY A 96 -4.00 8.80 -12.14
N LEU A 97 -2.80 8.21 -12.06
CA LEU A 97 -2.57 6.80 -12.38
C LEU A 97 -2.74 5.92 -11.13
N CYS A 98 -3.64 4.92 -11.18
CA CYS A 98 -3.73 3.89 -10.13
C CYS A 98 -2.50 2.99 -10.15
N VAL A 99 -2.05 2.54 -8.98
CA VAL A 99 -0.91 1.60 -8.91
C VAL A 99 -1.32 0.20 -9.37
N HIS A 100 -2.49 -0.28 -8.98
CA HIS A 100 -2.96 -1.63 -9.31
C HIS A 100 -4.47 -1.64 -9.52
N PRO A 101 -5.02 -2.64 -10.23
CA PRO A 101 -6.45 -2.80 -10.44
C PRO A 101 -7.24 -2.80 -9.13
N ALA A 102 -8.35 -2.10 -9.15
CA ALA A 102 -9.29 -2.00 -8.04
C ALA A 102 -10.70 -1.74 -8.58
N PRO A 103 -11.78 -2.00 -7.82
CA PRO A 103 -13.13 -1.68 -8.25
C PRO A 103 -13.27 -0.24 -8.76
N GLY A 104 -13.69 -0.09 -10.02
CA GLY A 104 -13.77 1.19 -10.73
C GLY A 104 -12.48 1.67 -11.43
N ASN A 105 -11.40 0.89 -11.39
CA ASN A 105 -10.16 1.07 -12.16
C ASN A 105 -9.56 -0.33 -12.38
N GLU A 106 -10.20 -1.13 -13.20
CA GLU A 106 -9.86 -2.54 -13.42
C GLU A 106 -8.69 -2.72 -14.40
N SER A 107 -8.42 -1.70 -15.21
CA SER A 107 -7.36 -1.62 -16.21
C SER A 107 -6.73 -0.21 -16.21
N GLY A 108 -5.75 0.05 -17.06
CA GLY A 108 -5.09 1.35 -17.16
C GLY A 108 -4.29 1.70 -15.90
N THR A 109 -3.68 0.72 -15.24
CA THR A 109 -2.92 0.93 -14.00
C THR A 109 -1.41 0.82 -14.21
N LEU A 110 -0.63 1.30 -13.25
CA LEU A 110 0.83 1.16 -13.29
C LEU A 110 1.24 -0.31 -13.48
N VAL A 111 0.55 -1.25 -12.83
CA VAL A 111 0.85 -2.68 -12.95
C VAL A 111 0.60 -3.20 -14.36
N ASN A 112 -0.44 -2.74 -15.06
CA ASN A 112 -0.66 -3.11 -16.48
C ASN A 112 0.53 -2.69 -17.35
N GLY A 113 1.05 -1.46 -17.13
CA GLY A 113 2.25 -0.98 -17.81
C GLY A 113 3.52 -1.74 -17.43
N LEU A 114 3.69 -2.11 -16.16
CA LEU A 114 4.83 -2.89 -15.70
C LEU A 114 4.83 -4.31 -16.28
N VAL A 115 3.67 -4.97 -16.34
CA VAL A 115 3.53 -6.28 -17.00
C VAL A 115 3.85 -6.19 -18.49
N TYR A 116 3.44 -5.12 -19.17
CA TYR A 116 3.80 -4.90 -20.57
C TYR A 116 5.31 -4.68 -20.75
N HIS A 117 5.95 -3.93 -19.85
CA HIS A 117 7.37 -3.60 -19.90
C HIS A 117 8.28 -4.79 -19.56
N CYS A 118 7.95 -5.54 -18.49
CA CYS A 118 8.80 -6.61 -17.95
C CYS A 118 8.43 -8.02 -18.45
N GLY A 119 7.22 -8.21 -19.02
CA GLY A 119 6.72 -9.55 -19.32
C GLY A 119 6.70 -10.45 -18.09
N ASP A 120 7.29 -11.63 -18.21
CA ASP A 120 7.34 -12.65 -17.15
C ASP A 120 8.36 -12.36 -16.04
N GLU A 121 9.12 -11.27 -16.15
CA GLU A 121 10.20 -10.93 -15.17
C GLU A 121 9.68 -10.24 -13.90
N LEU A 122 8.38 -10.02 -13.73
CA LEU A 122 7.85 -9.42 -12.50
C LEU A 122 7.65 -10.47 -11.40
N SER A 123 7.97 -10.07 -10.16
CA SER A 123 7.68 -10.90 -8.99
C SER A 123 6.19 -11.19 -8.86
N ALA A 124 5.83 -12.48 -8.85
CA ALA A 124 4.47 -12.99 -8.67
C ALA A 124 4.23 -13.56 -7.26
N ILE A 125 4.96 -13.11 -6.25
CA ILE A 125 4.77 -13.58 -4.86
C ILE A 125 3.32 -13.43 -4.42
N ASN A 126 2.79 -14.50 -3.84
CA ASN A 126 1.42 -14.68 -3.34
C ASN A 126 0.34 -14.87 -4.42
N GLY A 127 0.68 -15.25 -5.65
CA GLY A 127 -0.29 -15.64 -6.69
C GLY A 127 -1.37 -14.58 -6.96
N VAL A 128 -1.16 -13.33 -6.62
CA VAL A 128 -2.23 -12.33 -6.57
C VAL A 128 -1.77 -11.01 -7.15
N ILE A 129 -2.42 -10.65 -8.27
CA ILE A 129 -2.96 -9.30 -8.59
C ILE A 129 -2.03 -8.08 -8.45
N ARG A 130 -0.79 -8.19 -7.95
CA ARG A 130 0.13 -7.06 -7.74
C ARG A 130 1.57 -7.45 -8.08
N PRO A 131 1.85 -7.90 -9.31
CA PRO A 131 3.21 -8.28 -9.68
C PRO A 131 4.18 -7.14 -9.37
N GLY A 132 5.24 -7.46 -8.66
CA GLY A 132 6.32 -6.54 -8.32
C GLY A 132 6.00 -5.44 -7.30
N ILE A 133 4.75 -5.23 -6.89
CA ILE A 133 4.37 -4.10 -6.04
C ILE A 133 4.62 -4.40 -4.56
N VAL A 134 5.65 -3.80 -3.99
CA VAL A 134 6.02 -3.92 -2.56
C VAL A 134 5.37 -2.83 -1.69
N HIS A 135 5.06 -1.67 -2.25
CA HIS A 135 4.31 -0.58 -1.60
C HIS A 135 3.49 0.21 -2.63
N ARG A 136 2.68 1.14 -2.15
CA ARG A 136 1.82 1.93 -3.03
C ARG A 136 1.69 3.38 -2.56
N ILE A 137 1.39 4.26 -3.51
CA ILE A 137 0.89 5.62 -3.29
C ILE A 137 -0.53 5.73 -3.87
N ASP A 138 -1.26 6.75 -3.48
CA ASP A 138 -2.64 6.96 -3.94
C ASP A 138 -2.69 7.32 -5.44
N LYS A 139 -3.86 7.14 -6.07
CA LYS A 139 -4.09 7.48 -7.48
C LYS A 139 -3.59 8.89 -7.81
N ASP A 140 -4.03 9.86 -7.01
CA ASP A 140 -3.75 11.28 -7.26
C ASP A 140 -2.49 11.79 -6.51
N THR A 141 -1.69 10.89 -5.96
CA THR A 141 -0.34 11.18 -5.48
C THR A 141 0.66 10.81 -6.57
N SER A 142 1.55 11.72 -6.92
CA SER A 142 2.66 11.47 -7.85
C SER A 142 3.93 11.05 -7.11
N GLY A 143 4.94 10.58 -7.85
CA GLY A 143 6.29 10.37 -7.34
C GLY A 143 6.76 8.92 -7.32
N LEU A 144 7.83 8.70 -6.61
CA LEU A 144 8.64 7.50 -6.69
C LEU A 144 8.03 6.27 -6.00
N LEU A 145 8.11 5.13 -6.71
CA LEU A 145 7.77 3.80 -6.21
C LEU A 145 8.89 2.82 -6.53
N ILE A 146 9.10 1.83 -5.63
CA ILE A 146 9.96 0.68 -5.86
C ILE A 146 9.09 -0.48 -6.35
N VAL A 147 9.59 -1.17 -7.37
CA VAL A 147 8.99 -2.38 -7.94
C VAL A 147 10.03 -3.49 -7.92
N ALA A 148 9.64 -4.68 -7.52
CA ALA A 148 10.50 -5.87 -7.50
C ALA A 148 10.34 -6.67 -8.80
N LYS A 149 11.43 -6.95 -9.51
CA LYS A 149 11.41 -7.76 -10.74
C LYS A 149 11.37 -9.26 -10.47
N ASN A 150 11.82 -9.71 -9.30
CA ASN A 150 11.82 -11.13 -8.94
C ASN A 150 11.40 -11.35 -7.48
N ASN A 151 11.15 -12.61 -7.14
CA ASN A 151 10.61 -12.99 -5.83
C ASN A 151 11.60 -12.71 -4.67
N GLU A 152 12.90 -12.89 -4.88
CA GLU A 152 13.90 -12.61 -3.85
C GLU A 152 13.94 -11.11 -3.52
N ALA A 153 13.98 -10.27 -4.54
CA ALA A 153 13.90 -8.81 -4.38
C ALA A 153 12.61 -8.38 -3.66
N HIS A 154 11.48 -8.99 -4.03
CA HIS A 154 10.19 -8.70 -3.39
C HIS A 154 10.19 -8.98 -1.88
N LEU A 155 10.70 -10.15 -1.48
CA LEU A 155 10.78 -10.53 -0.06
C LEU A 155 11.67 -9.56 0.72
N LYS A 156 12.88 -9.28 0.24
CA LYS A 156 13.83 -8.39 0.89
C LYS A 156 13.34 -6.94 0.99
N LEU A 157 12.73 -6.42 -0.07
CA LEU A 157 12.15 -5.07 -0.06
C LEU A 157 10.93 -4.96 0.85
N SER A 158 10.07 -5.99 0.87
CA SER A 158 8.92 -6.05 1.77
C SER A 158 9.35 -6.10 3.24
N GLU A 159 10.43 -6.82 3.55
CA GLU A 159 11.02 -6.87 4.89
C GLU A 159 11.55 -5.49 5.32
N GLN A 160 12.32 -4.82 4.45
CA GLN A 160 12.81 -3.45 4.73
C GLN A 160 11.67 -2.46 5.00
N LEU A 161 10.59 -2.55 4.24
CA LEU A 161 9.40 -1.72 4.46
C LEU A 161 8.70 -2.04 5.78
N LYS A 162 8.61 -3.32 6.16
CA LYS A 162 8.06 -3.80 7.42
C LYS A 162 8.92 -3.36 8.61
N GLU A 163 10.24 -3.41 8.48
CA GLU A 163 11.21 -3.01 9.50
C GLU A 163 11.46 -1.50 9.54
N ARG A 164 10.78 -0.71 8.69
CA ARG A 164 10.90 0.75 8.59
C ARG A 164 12.30 1.22 8.15
N LYS A 165 13.05 0.36 7.47
CA LYS A 165 14.40 0.67 6.95
C LYS A 165 14.37 1.41 5.62
N ALA A 166 13.32 1.24 4.83
CA ALA A 166 13.15 1.96 3.57
C ALA A 166 12.71 3.40 3.85
N MET A 167 13.49 4.35 3.37
CA MET A 167 13.22 5.79 3.49
C MET A 167 12.16 6.22 2.48
N ARG A 168 11.18 7.01 2.92
CA ARG A 168 10.12 7.56 2.06
C ARG A 168 9.85 8.99 2.49
N LYS A 169 10.26 9.96 1.64
CA LYS A 169 10.01 11.37 1.88
C LYS A 169 9.06 11.92 0.82
N TYR A 170 8.12 12.68 1.27
CA TYR A 170 7.10 13.33 0.45
C TYR A 170 7.17 14.83 0.63
N VAL A 171 6.78 15.56 -0.41
CA VAL A 171 6.52 16.99 -0.32
C VAL A 171 5.00 17.19 -0.45
N ALA A 172 4.44 18.00 0.44
CA ALA A 172 3.03 18.34 0.47
C ALA A 172 2.80 19.83 0.66
N LEU A 173 1.85 20.41 -0.07
CA LEU A 173 1.32 21.73 0.26
C LEU A 173 0.07 21.55 1.11
N VAL A 174 0.03 22.16 2.28
CA VAL A 174 -1.08 22.03 3.22
C VAL A 174 -1.76 23.38 3.47
N ASN A 175 -3.04 23.33 3.83
CA ASN A 175 -3.83 24.49 4.20
C ASN A 175 -3.43 25.01 5.59
N GLY A 176 -3.37 26.32 5.73
CA GLY A 176 -3.04 27.00 6.96
C GLY A 176 -1.54 27.20 7.18
N ASN A 177 -1.22 28.01 8.18
CA ASN A 177 0.16 28.32 8.57
C ASN A 177 0.55 27.45 9.77
N ILE A 178 1.41 26.47 9.57
CA ILE A 178 1.99 25.66 10.66
C ILE A 178 3.03 26.52 11.38
N LYS A 179 2.88 26.69 12.69
CA LYS A 179 3.78 27.53 13.49
C LYS A 179 5.08 26.83 13.83
N GLU A 180 5.02 25.57 14.15
CA GLU A 180 6.15 24.71 14.49
C GLU A 180 6.98 24.40 13.23
N ASP A 181 8.31 24.43 13.34
CA ASP A 181 9.19 24.13 12.19
C ASP A 181 9.24 22.64 11.85
N SER A 182 8.91 21.78 12.81
CA SER A 182 8.83 20.34 12.63
C SER A 182 7.89 19.70 13.64
N GLY A 183 7.48 18.47 13.38
CA GLY A 183 6.66 17.73 14.33
C GLY A 183 6.51 16.26 13.96
N THR A 184 5.91 15.51 14.90
CA THR A 184 5.59 14.10 14.73
C THR A 184 4.11 13.85 14.98
N ILE A 185 3.44 13.23 14.03
CA ILE A 185 2.05 12.80 14.15
C ILE A 185 2.06 11.29 14.36
N ASN A 186 1.85 10.87 15.60
CA ASN A 186 1.73 9.46 16.00
C ASN A 186 0.29 9.19 16.41
N LYS A 187 -0.55 8.85 15.44
CA LYS A 187 -1.99 8.60 15.63
C LYS A 187 -2.41 7.37 14.83
N PRO A 188 -3.07 6.37 15.44
CA PRO A 188 -3.47 5.16 14.75
C PRO A 188 -4.53 5.44 13.68
N ILE A 189 -4.40 4.76 12.52
CA ILE A 189 -5.28 4.94 11.37
C ILE A 189 -6.08 3.67 11.12
N GLY A 190 -7.40 3.83 10.94
CA GLY A 190 -8.33 2.79 10.56
C GLY A 190 -9.35 3.29 9.54
N ARG A 191 -10.29 2.41 9.18
CA ARG A 191 -11.39 2.75 8.29
C ARG A 191 -12.33 3.74 9.00
N ASN A 192 -12.75 4.80 8.33
CA ASN A 192 -13.73 5.74 8.91
C ASN A 192 -15.06 5.01 9.17
N PRO A 193 -15.62 5.06 10.41
CA PRO A 193 -16.85 4.36 10.74
C PRO A 193 -18.09 4.85 9.95
N SER A 194 -18.10 6.13 9.58
CA SER A 194 -19.24 6.78 8.92
C SER A 194 -19.12 6.85 7.40
N ASP A 195 -17.89 6.71 6.86
CA ASP A 195 -17.64 6.79 5.41
C ASP A 195 -16.55 5.78 5.01
N ARG A 196 -16.99 4.66 4.43
CA ARG A 196 -16.09 3.57 4.04
C ARG A 196 -15.05 3.93 2.96
N LYS A 197 -15.23 5.04 2.24
CA LYS A 197 -14.25 5.54 1.26
C LYS A 197 -13.09 6.26 1.93
N LYS A 198 -13.25 6.66 3.20
CA LYS A 198 -12.24 7.40 3.98
C LYS A 198 -11.52 6.52 4.99
N MET A 199 -10.31 6.92 5.30
CA MET A 199 -9.59 6.53 6.50
C MET A 199 -9.74 7.63 7.56
N ALA A 200 -9.51 7.30 8.82
CA ALA A 200 -9.56 8.25 9.92
C ALA A 200 -8.58 7.86 11.03
N VAL A 201 -8.24 8.81 11.87
CA VAL A 201 -7.62 8.52 13.18
C VAL A 201 -8.70 7.88 14.04
N VAL A 202 -8.49 6.62 14.46
CA VAL A 202 -9.41 5.85 15.30
C VAL A 202 -8.63 5.08 16.34
N PHE A 203 -9.23 4.89 17.52
CA PHE A 203 -8.53 4.28 18.66
C PHE A 203 -8.05 2.84 18.41
N ASP A 204 -8.82 2.04 17.71
CA ASP A 204 -8.52 0.66 17.32
C ASP A 204 -7.82 0.54 15.95
N GLY A 205 -7.31 1.66 15.45
CA GLY A 205 -6.57 1.74 14.20
C GLY A 205 -5.19 1.07 14.28
N ARG A 206 -4.57 0.90 13.12
CA ARG A 206 -3.18 0.45 13.05
C ARG A 206 -2.24 1.61 13.35
N GLU A 207 -1.17 1.32 14.10
CA GLU A 207 -0.07 2.27 14.34
C GLU A 207 0.33 2.98 13.05
N ALA A 208 0.43 4.31 13.13
CA ALA A 208 0.85 5.14 12.03
C ALA A 208 1.66 6.34 12.56
N VAL A 209 2.85 6.55 11.98
CA VAL A 209 3.79 7.60 12.38
C VAL A 209 4.24 8.37 11.14
N THR A 210 4.06 9.68 11.17
CA THR A 210 4.51 10.63 10.14
C THR A 210 5.27 11.76 10.82
N HIS A 211 6.52 11.99 10.43
CA HIS A 211 7.26 13.18 10.80
C HIS A 211 7.07 14.23 9.70
N PHE A 212 7.06 15.50 10.08
CA PHE A 212 7.07 16.59 9.11
C PHE A 212 8.09 17.67 9.47
N ASN A 213 8.66 18.28 8.44
CA ASN A 213 9.49 19.48 8.51
C ASN A 213 8.86 20.56 7.63
N VAL A 214 8.73 21.77 8.14
CA VAL A 214 8.29 22.91 7.34
C VAL A 214 9.43 23.33 6.42
N LEU A 215 9.15 23.37 5.11
CA LEU A 215 10.09 23.85 4.12
C LEU A 215 9.91 25.35 3.86
N GLU A 216 8.63 25.78 3.71
CA GLU A 216 8.31 27.18 3.43
C GLU A 216 6.87 27.53 3.90
N ARG A 217 6.64 28.80 4.25
CA ARG A 217 5.34 29.34 4.69
C ARG A 217 4.86 30.44 3.76
N PHE A 218 3.64 30.28 3.23
CA PHE A 218 3.00 31.21 2.29
C PHE A 218 1.76 31.89 2.91
N GLY A 219 1.80 32.23 4.20
CA GLY A 219 0.69 32.83 4.92
C GLY A 219 -0.48 31.87 5.18
N GLN A 220 -1.31 31.62 4.18
CA GLN A 220 -2.44 30.69 4.29
C GLN A 220 -2.09 29.24 3.92
N TYR A 221 -0.88 28.95 3.51
CA TYR A 221 -0.38 27.65 3.10
C TYR A 221 1.00 27.38 3.68
N THR A 222 1.33 26.12 3.85
CA THR A 222 2.65 25.67 4.29
C THR A 222 3.13 24.53 3.41
N LEU A 223 4.33 24.64 2.87
CA LEU A 223 5.02 23.55 2.19
C LEU A 223 5.76 22.72 3.22
N VAL A 224 5.52 21.42 3.26
CA VAL A 224 6.13 20.52 4.22
C VAL A 224 6.77 19.31 3.54
N GLU A 225 7.90 18.87 4.10
CA GLU A 225 8.41 17.52 3.87
C GLU A 225 7.79 16.58 4.88
N CYS A 226 7.23 15.45 4.43
CA CYS A 226 6.71 14.41 5.29
C CYS A 226 7.57 13.14 5.17
N ILE A 227 8.03 12.60 6.30
CA ILE A 227 8.85 11.39 6.38
C ILE A 227 8.03 10.28 7.03
N LEU A 228 7.92 9.13 6.37
CA LEU A 228 7.09 8.02 6.82
C LEU A 228 7.90 6.93 7.53
N GLU A 229 7.55 6.59 8.77
CA GLU A 229 7.94 5.32 9.37
C GLU A 229 7.00 4.18 8.91
N THR A 230 5.72 4.44 8.86
CA THR A 230 4.66 3.49 8.45
C THR A 230 4.05 3.91 7.12
N GLY A 231 3.32 3.00 6.45
CA GLY A 231 2.67 3.29 5.16
C GLY A 231 1.21 2.84 5.15
N ARG A 232 0.34 3.50 5.93
CA ARG A 232 -1.10 3.20 5.92
C ARG A 232 -1.79 3.92 4.77
N THR A 233 -2.90 3.38 4.32
CA THR A 233 -3.74 4.01 3.28
C THR A 233 -4.07 5.44 3.67
N HIS A 234 -3.84 6.40 2.77
CA HIS A 234 -4.05 7.84 2.96
C HIS A 234 -3.31 8.46 4.17
N GLN A 235 -2.21 7.84 4.66
CA GLN A 235 -1.63 8.20 5.96
C GLN A 235 -1.30 9.69 6.09
N ILE A 236 -0.51 10.26 5.18
CA ILE A 236 -0.13 11.68 5.24
C ILE A 236 -1.37 12.57 5.18
N ARG A 237 -2.31 12.25 4.30
CA ARG A 237 -3.56 12.99 4.10
C ARG A 237 -4.40 13.05 5.37
N VAL A 238 -4.59 11.90 6.03
CA VAL A 238 -5.34 11.78 7.30
C VAL A 238 -4.59 12.45 8.44
N HIS A 239 -3.28 12.25 8.54
CA HIS A 239 -2.47 12.82 9.60
C HIS A 239 -2.47 14.35 9.54
N MET A 240 -2.17 14.94 8.38
CA MET A 240 -2.16 16.40 8.22
C MET A 240 -3.55 17.01 8.47
N ALA A 241 -4.62 16.36 7.97
CA ALA A 241 -6.00 16.78 8.28
C ALA A 241 -6.31 16.69 9.80
N SER A 242 -5.78 15.69 10.51
CA SER A 242 -6.02 15.47 11.94
C SER A 242 -5.38 16.51 12.86
N ILE A 243 -4.47 17.32 12.34
CA ILE A 243 -3.84 18.44 13.03
C ILE A 243 -4.32 19.81 12.49
N GLY A 244 -5.37 19.80 11.63
CA GLY A 244 -5.98 21.02 11.10
C GLY A 244 -5.36 21.55 9.80
N HIS A 245 -4.41 20.84 9.21
CA HIS A 245 -3.65 21.23 8.02
C HIS A 245 -3.84 20.24 6.88
N SER A 246 -5.07 20.12 6.35
CA SER A 246 -5.35 19.22 5.23
C SER A 246 -4.53 19.59 3.98
N ILE A 247 -4.21 18.58 3.15
CA ILE A 247 -3.48 18.80 1.90
C ILE A 247 -4.33 19.59 0.92
N VAL A 248 -3.73 20.57 0.26
CA VAL A 248 -4.37 21.39 -0.79
C VAL A 248 -4.79 20.49 -1.96
N GLY A 249 -6.01 20.68 -2.46
CA GLY A 249 -6.58 19.88 -3.55
C GLY A 249 -7.02 18.47 -3.16
N ASP A 250 -6.98 18.09 -1.88
CA ASP A 250 -7.42 16.75 -1.46
C ASP A 250 -8.94 16.60 -1.55
N PRO A 251 -9.46 15.72 -2.45
CA PRO A 251 -10.90 15.59 -2.67
C PRO A 251 -11.66 14.94 -1.50
N LEU A 252 -10.96 14.26 -0.57
CA LEU A 252 -11.57 13.53 0.53
C LEU A 252 -11.42 14.24 1.87
N TYR A 253 -10.25 14.86 2.13
CA TYR A 253 -9.88 15.43 3.41
C TYR A 253 -9.63 16.95 3.35
N GLY A 254 -9.61 17.52 2.14
CA GLY A 254 -9.36 18.95 1.90
C GLY A 254 -10.53 19.85 2.30
N ILE A 255 -10.33 21.13 2.11
CA ILE A 255 -11.36 22.15 2.34
C ILE A 255 -12.38 22.16 1.20
N LYS A 256 -13.67 22.47 1.52
CA LYS A 256 -14.76 22.42 0.53
C LYS A 256 -14.61 23.45 -0.60
N LYS A 257 -13.98 24.59 -0.33
CA LYS A 257 -13.76 25.65 -1.33
C LYS A 257 -12.27 25.78 -1.57
N GLU A 258 -11.74 24.92 -2.41
CA GLU A 258 -10.36 24.99 -2.85
C GLU A 258 -10.18 26.19 -3.80
N LYS A 259 -9.08 26.94 -3.60
CA LYS A 259 -8.76 28.13 -4.40
C LYS A 259 -8.19 27.78 -5.76
N PHE A 260 -7.53 26.64 -5.85
CA PHE A 260 -6.87 26.16 -7.07
C PHE A 260 -7.72 25.11 -7.77
N ASN A 261 -7.74 25.17 -9.11
CA ASN A 261 -8.38 24.12 -9.91
C ASN A 261 -7.42 22.94 -10.06
N LEU A 262 -7.58 21.94 -9.18
CA LEU A 262 -6.69 20.78 -9.07
C LEU A 262 -7.42 19.46 -9.32
N ASN A 263 -6.73 18.51 -9.94
CA ASN A 263 -7.23 17.16 -10.19
C ASN A 263 -6.99 16.18 -9.03
N GLY A 264 -6.46 16.66 -7.88
CA GLY A 264 -6.14 15.85 -6.71
C GLY A 264 -5.19 16.59 -5.75
N GLN A 265 -4.78 15.90 -4.71
CA GLN A 265 -3.94 16.44 -3.64
C GLN A 265 -2.54 16.84 -4.13
N LEU A 266 -2.05 17.99 -3.68
CA LEU A 266 -0.65 18.41 -3.85
C LEU A 266 0.23 17.63 -2.87
N LEU A 267 0.48 16.38 -3.21
CA LEU A 267 1.30 15.42 -2.48
C LEU A 267 2.16 14.64 -3.48
N HIS A 268 3.47 14.67 -3.27
CA HIS A 268 4.46 14.08 -4.15
C HIS A 268 5.47 13.24 -3.38
N ALA A 269 5.64 11.97 -3.74
CA ALA A 269 6.64 11.06 -3.20
C ALA A 269 8.01 11.41 -3.79
N LYS A 270 8.69 12.38 -3.17
CA LYS A 270 9.88 13.03 -3.73
C LYS A 270 11.14 12.17 -3.64
N THR A 271 11.36 11.52 -2.50
CA THR A 271 12.59 10.73 -2.28
C THR A 271 12.24 9.35 -1.77
N ILE A 272 12.93 8.35 -2.32
CA ILE A 272 12.85 6.97 -1.87
C ILE A 272 14.25 6.39 -1.70
N GLY A 273 14.49 5.70 -0.57
CA GLY A 273 15.75 5.05 -0.27
C GLY A 273 15.54 3.65 0.27
N PHE A 274 16.39 2.72 -0.16
CA PHE A 274 16.35 1.32 0.24
C PHE A 274 17.72 0.66 0.06
N VAL A 275 17.95 -0.44 0.75
CA VAL A 275 19.12 -1.28 0.52
C VAL A 275 18.83 -2.20 -0.66
N HIS A 276 19.68 -2.18 -1.67
CA HIS A 276 19.51 -3.01 -2.86
C HIS A 276 19.48 -4.50 -2.49
N PRO A 277 18.45 -5.26 -2.95
CA PRO A 277 18.22 -6.63 -2.46
C PRO A 277 19.32 -7.63 -2.79
N ARG A 278 20.11 -7.40 -3.84
CA ARG A 278 21.21 -8.28 -4.24
C ARG A 278 22.55 -7.79 -3.73
N THR A 279 22.89 -6.51 -3.98
CA THR A 279 24.22 -5.96 -3.69
C THR A 279 24.41 -5.57 -2.24
N GLY A 280 23.32 -5.27 -1.51
CA GLY A 280 23.37 -4.75 -0.14
C GLY A 280 23.76 -3.27 -0.05
N GLU A 281 23.91 -2.58 -1.17
CA GLU A 281 24.24 -1.16 -1.22
C GLU A 281 23.03 -0.28 -0.94
N MET A 282 23.22 0.83 -0.23
CA MET A 282 22.18 1.83 -0.01
C MET A 282 21.95 2.62 -1.29
N MET A 283 20.73 2.62 -1.78
CA MET A 283 20.29 3.39 -2.95
C MET A 283 19.31 4.46 -2.53
N GLU A 284 19.45 5.66 -3.07
CA GLU A 284 18.54 6.78 -2.87
C GLU A 284 18.24 7.45 -4.20
N PHE A 285 16.97 7.70 -4.46
CA PHE A 285 16.48 8.38 -5.65
C PHE A 285 15.61 9.56 -5.27
N THR A 286 15.73 10.63 -6.01
CA THR A 286 14.93 11.85 -5.84
C THR A 286 14.35 12.25 -7.19
N SER A 287 13.09 12.68 -7.20
CA SER A 287 12.41 13.26 -8.38
C SER A 287 12.12 14.74 -8.16
N ASP A 288 12.04 15.48 -9.24
CA ASP A 288 11.60 16.86 -9.20
C ASP A 288 10.11 16.95 -8.87
N ILE A 289 9.70 18.08 -8.29
CA ILE A 289 8.29 18.39 -8.07
C ILE A 289 7.63 18.55 -9.44
N PRO A 290 6.47 17.91 -9.69
CA PRO A 290 5.83 18.00 -11.02
C PRO A 290 5.25 19.38 -11.31
N GLU A 291 5.22 19.76 -12.58
CA GLU A 291 4.81 21.07 -13.07
C GLU A 291 3.46 21.56 -12.48
N TYR A 292 2.45 20.67 -12.38
CA TYR A 292 1.15 21.05 -11.80
C TYR A 292 1.26 21.52 -10.34
N PHE A 293 2.24 21.01 -9.59
CA PHE A 293 2.51 21.39 -8.22
C PHE A 293 3.33 22.69 -8.20
N GLU A 294 4.39 22.81 -9.00
CA GLU A 294 5.20 24.03 -9.14
C GLU A 294 4.36 25.22 -9.53
N ASN A 295 3.47 25.08 -10.53
CA ASN A 295 2.52 26.11 -10.97
C ASN A 295 1.61 26.66 -9.84
N VAL A 296 1.40 25.91 -8.76
CA VAL A 296 0.68 26.40 -7.57
C VAL A 296 1.63 27.14 -6.65
N LEU A 297 2.84 26.64 -6.41
CA LEU A 297 3.85 27.31 -5.58
C LEU A 297 4.22 28.68 -6.12
N GLU A 298 4.37 28.84 -7.45
CA GLU A 298 4.66 30.11 -8.10
C GLU A 298 3.55 31.18 -7.94
N LYS A 299 2.32 30.77 -7.58
CA LYS A 299 1.18 31.68 -7.36
C LYS A 299 0.98 32.07 -5.89
N LEU A 300 1.82 31.57 -4.99
CA LEU A 300 1.74 31.85 -3.55
C LEU A 300 2.68 32.96 -3.13
#